data_4f0dd7ba2c5eda795f5f9598ec0c92d4
#
_entry.id   4f0dd7ba2c5eda795f5f9598ec0c92d4
#
_cell.length_a   1.000
_cell.length_b   1.000
_cell.length_c   1.000
_cell.angle_alpha   90.00
_cell.angle_beta   90.00
_cell.angle_gamma   90.00
#
_symmetry.space_group_name_H-M   'P 1'
#
loop_
_entity.id
_entity.type
_entity.pdbx_description
1 polymer ?
#
loop_
_entity_poly.entity_id
_entity_poly.type
_entity_poly.pdbx_seq_one_letter_code
_entity_poly.pdbx_strand_id
1 'polypeptide(L)'
;MKKIQTITSAANPVIRFTHALVHTRGRAAKEGLFAVEGVRLAEMAVSSDWNIHHVLVTEQGMNSTRARTLFTQLCAADVPIYSVSDSIFRTISETDAPQGILIVMERKIRDDDTLHEHTYTFGAVAPLYIALDRIQDPGNVSTILRTADAVGISGVIL
;
A
#
# COMPACT_ATOMS: atom_id res chain seq x y z
N MET A 1 -2.66 -24.28 3.04
CA MET A 1 -2.28 -23.47 1.86
C MET A 1 -3.55 -22.95 1.22
N LYS A 2 -3.81 -21.65 1.28
CA LYS A 2 -4.89 -21.04 0.49
C LYS A 2 -4.61 -21.22 -0.99
N LYS A 3 -5.65 -21.61 -1.74
CA LYS A 3 -5.55 -21.87 -3.19
C LYS A 3 -5.45 -20.50 -3.89
N ILE A 4 -4.37 -20.26 -4.63
CA ILE A 4 -4.28 -19.11 -5.53
C ILE A 4 -5.42 -19.24 -6.54
N GLN A 5 -6.23 -18.20 -6.64
CA GLN A 5 -7.36 -18.19 -7.57
C GLN A 5 -6.94 -17.46 -8.85
N THR A 6 -7.10 -18.14 -10.00
CA THR A 6 -6.86 -17.50 -11.30
C THR A 6 -8.10 -16.75 -11.76
N ILE A 7 -7.92 -15.47 -12.11
CA ILE A 7 -8.97 -14.63 -12.70
C ILE A 7 -8.63 -14.39 -14.17
N THR A 8 -9.53 -14.79 -15.05
CA THR A 8 -9.36 -14.71 -16.50
C THR A 8 -10.21 -13.62 -17.18
N SER A 9 -11.04 -12.92 -16.41
CA SER A 9 -11.95 -11.90 -16.95
C SER A 9 -11.75 -10.56 -16.23
N ALA A 10 -11.61 -9.48 -16.98
CA ALA A 10 -11.61 -8.11 -16.46
C ALA A 10 -12.96 -7.70 -15.84
N ALA A 11 -14.07 -8.40 -16.17
CA ALA A 11 -15.37 -8.18 -15.56
C ALA A 11 -15.51 -8.81 -14.16
N ASN A 12 -14.51 -9.55 -13.68
CA ASN A 12 -14.52 -10.13 -12.33
C ASN A 12 -14.70 -9.03 -11.27
N PRO A 13 -15.53 -9.26 -10.24
CA PRO A 13 -15.79 -8.27 -9.19
C PRO A 13 -14.52 -7.76 -8.50
N VAL A 14 -13.52 -8.61 -8.23
CA VAL A 14 -12.24 -8.22 -7.62
C VAL A 14 -11.49 -7.24 -8.54
N ILE A 15 -11.44 -7.52 -9.85
CA ILE A 15 -10.75 -6.66 -10.82
C ILE A 15 -11.44 -5.31 -10.92
N ARG A 16 -12.76 -5.30 -11.07
CA ARG A 16 -13.54 -4.05 -11.12
C ARG A 16 -13.40 -3.23 -9.85
N PHE A 17 -13.41 -3.89 -8.71
CA PHE A 17 -13.23 -3.24 -7.42
C PHE A 17 -11.84 -2.59 -7.32
N THR A 18 -10.78 -3.36 -7.62
CA THR A 18 -9.40 -2.85 -7.55
C THR A 18 -9.16 -1.73 -8.56
N HIS A 19 -9.67 -1.87 -9.79
CA HIS A 19 -9.64 -0.81 -10.80
C HIS A 19 -10.31 0.47 -10.28
N ALA A 20 -11.51 0.36 -9.71
CA ALA A 20 -12.22 1.52 -9.15
C ALA A 20 -11.48 2.13 -7.95
N LEU A 21 -10.84 1.30 -7.12
CA LEU A 21 -10.04 1.76 -5.98
C LEU A 21 -8.85 2.62 -6.44
N VAL A 22 -8.18 2.19 -7.50
CA VAL A 22 -7.00 2.85 -8.06
C VAL A 22 -7.38 4.12 -8.83
N HIS A 23 -8.36 4.03 -9.75
CA HIS A 23 -8.63 5.09 -10.73
C HIS A 23 -9.77 6.04 -10.35
N THR A 24 -10.60 5.72 -9.35
CA THR A 24 -11.72 6.60 -8.98
C THR A 24 -11.34 7.48 -7.79
N ARG A 25 -11.25 8.79 -8.02
CA ARG A 25 -10.93 9.79 -6.99
C ARG A 25 -11.82 9.62 -5.76
N GLY A 26 -11.22 9.58 -4.59
CA GLY A 26 -11.91 9.45 -3.30
C GLY A 26 -12.42 8.03 -2.97
N ARG A 27 -12.35 7.07 -3.90
CA ARG A 27 -12.78 5.70 -3.66
C ARG A 27 -11.95 5.03 -2.55
N ALA A 28 -10.63 5.18 -2.60
CA ALA A 28 -9.72 4.67 -1.59
C ALA A 28 -10.07 5.16 -0.18
N ALA A 29 -10.33 6.46 -0.03
CA ALA A 29 -10.73 7.03 1.25
C ALA A 29 -12.10 6.50 1.73
N LYS A 30 -13.09 6.38 0.82
CA LYS A 30 -14.42 5.87 1.14
C LYS A 30 -14.41 4.42 1.60
N GLU A 31 -13.60 3.57 0.95
CA GLU A 31 -13.50 2.14 1.29
C GLU A 31 -12.55 1.90 2.48
N GLY A 32 -11.79 2.89 2.92
CA GLY A 32 -10.75 2.69 3.93
C GLY A 32 -9.62 1.79 3.44
N LEU A 33 -9.41 1.73 2.11
CA LEU A 33 -8.42 0.88 1.46
C LEU A 33 -7.51 1.73 0.58
N PHE A 34 -6.33 1.21 0.26
CA PHE A 34 -5.43 1.77 -0.74
C PHE A 34 -4.63 0.66 -1.43
N ALA A 35 -4.13 0.95 -2.61
CA ALA A 35 -3.33 0.02 -3.39
C ALA A 35 -1.88 0.47 -3.43
N VAL A 36 -0.96 -0.50 -3.38
CA VAL A 36 0.47 -0.31 -3.60
C VAL A 36 0.91 -1.24 -4.73
N GLU A 37 1.68 -0.71 -5.69
CA GLU A 37 2.17 -1.46 -6.83
C GLU A 37 3.69 -1.55 -6.84
N GLY A 38 4.19 -2.72 -7.24
CA GLY A 38 5.61 -2.99 -7.40
C GLY A 38 6.24 -3.72 -6.22
N VAL A 39 7.34 -4.43 -6.51
CA VAL A 39 7.98 -5.37 -5.58
C VAL A 39 8.45 -4.67 -4.29
N ARG A 40 9.02 -3.46 -4.39
CA ARG A 40 9.55 -2.73 -3.22
C ARG A 40 8.44 -2.32 -2.25
N LEU A 41 7.34 -1.77 -2.77
CA LEU A 41 6.20 -1.38 -1.93
C LEU A 41 5.51 -2.62 -1.36
N ALA A 42 5.43 -3.70 -2.13
CA ALA A 42 4.87 -4.96 -1.68
C ALA A 42 5.70 -5.59 -0.54
N GLU A 43 7.04 -5.49 -0.56
CA GLU A 43 7.89 -5.92 0.56
C GLU A 43 7.65 -5.09 1.82
N MET A 44 7.52 -3.77 1.66
CA MET A 44 7.18 -2.88 2.79
C MET A 44 5.80 -3.22 3.35
N ALA A 45 4.82 -3.51 2.49
CA ALA A 45 3.49 -3.92 2.89
C ALA A 45 3.50 -5.20 3.74
N VAL A 46 4.25 -6.22 3.30
CA VAL A 46 4.38 -7.50 4.02
C VAL A 46 5.14 -7.34 5.34
N SER A 47 6.13 -6.41 5.39
CA SER A 47 6.91 -6.14 6.60
C SER A 47 6.18 -5.23 7.60
N SER A 48 5.09 -4.59 7.17
CA SER A 48 4.30 -3.71 8.01
C SER A 48 3.33 -4.51 8.89
N ASP A 49 2.80 -3.85 9.93
CA ASP A 49 1.72 -4.37 10.76
C ASP A 49 0.31 -4.06 10.21
N TRP A 50 0.23 -3.67 8.92
CA TRP A 50 -1.02 -3.30 8.26
C TRP A 50 -1.68 -4.52 7.62
N ASN A 51 -3.01 -4.56 7.66
CA ASN A 51 -3.77 -5.67 7.08
C ASN A 51 -3.74 -5.62 5.56
N ILE A 52 -3.45 -6.77 4.95
CA ILE A 52 -3.55 -6.96 3.52
C ILE A 52 -4.96 -7.48 3.19
N HIS A 53 -5.70 -6.73 2.39
CA HIS A 53 -7.04 -7.11 1.95
C HIS A 53 -6.98 -8.19 0.86
N HIS A 54 -6.17 -7.97 -0.20
CA HIS A 54 -5.88 -8.96 -1.24
C HIS A 54 -4.66 -8.57 -2.08
N VAL A 55 -4.19 -9.54 -2.85
CA VAL A 55 -3.01 -9.40 -3.72
C VAL A 55 -3.37 -9.82 -5.15
N LEU A 56 -2.92 -9.05 -6.13
CA LEU A 56 -2.94 -9.40 -7.54
C LEU A 56 -1.51 -9.63 -8.03
N VAL A 57 -1.27 -10.74 -8.71
CA VAL A 57 0.03 -11.07 -9.29
C VAL A 57 -0.11 -11.53 -10.73
N THR A 58 0.92 -11.24 -11.55
CA THR A 58 1.06 -11.84 -12.88
C THR A 58 2.20 -12.85 -12.87
N GLU A 59 2.21 -13.76 -13.84
CA GLU A 59 3.32 -14.69 -14.02
C GLU A 59 4.63 -13.94 -14.28
N GLN A 60 4.61 -12.91 -15.11
CA GLN A 60 5.79 -12.07 -15.40
C GLN A 60 6.28 -11.34 -14.13
N GLY A 61 5.39 -10.85 -13.29
CA GLY A 61 5.74 -10.18 -12.03
C GLY A 61 6.48 -11.09 -11.05
N MET A 62 6.34 -12.41 -11.18
CA MET A 62 6.97 -13.41 -10.32
C MET A 62 8.32 -13.92 -10.83
N ASN A 63 8.85 -13.40 -11.93
CA ASN A 63 10.07 -13.94 -12.56
C ASN A 63 11.37 -13.64 -11.81
N SER A 64 11.43 -12.57 -11.02
CA SER A 64 12.63 -12.24 -10.24
C SER A 64 12.72 -13.07 -8.94
N THR A 65 13.94 -13.37 -8.50
CA THR A 65 14.18 -14.05 -7.21
C THR A 65 13.54 -13.29 -6.05
N ARG A 66 13.66 -11.96 -6.09
CA ARG A 66 13.07 -11.08 -5.07
C ARG A 66 11.54 -11.20 -5.00
N ALA A 67 10.87 -11.19 -6.15
CA ALA A 67 9.44 -11.36 -6.23
C ALA A 67 8.97 -12.74 -5.75
N ARG A 68 9.73 -13.80 -6.04
CA ARG A 68 9.43 -15.16 -5.54
C ARG A 68 9.54 -15.28 -4.04
N THR A 69 10.56 -14.66 -3.43
CA THR A 69 10.69 -14.61 -1.97
C THR A 69 9.50 -13.90 -1.33
N LEU A 70 9.15 -12.73 -1.86
CA LEU A 70 7.96 -11.98 -1.43
C LEU A 70 6.68 -12.81 -1.56
N PHE A 71 6.51 -13.51 -2.68
CA PHE A 71 5.35 -14.36 -2.90
C PHE A 71 5.25 -15.50 -1.89
N THR A 72 6.37 -16.10 -1.50
CA THR A 72 6.40 -17.12 -0.44
C THR A 72 5.91 -16.54 0.89
N GLN A 73 6.32 -15.32 1.23
CA GLN A 73 5.86 -14.62 2.43
C GLN A 73 4.35 -14.33 2.37
N LEU A 74 3.85 -13.87 1.22
CA LEU A 74 2.42 -13.62 1.00
C LEU A 74 1.58 -14.90 1.13
N CYS A 75 2.09 -16.02 0.61
CA CYS A 75 1.43 -17.33 0.76
C CYS A 75 1.37 -17.78 2.23
N ALA A 76 2.39 -17.45 3.02
CA ALA A 76 2.44 -17.77 4.45
C ALA A 76 1.51 -16.87 5.29
N ALA A 77 1.25 -15.66 4.86
CA ALA A 77 0.42 -14.66 5.55
C ALA A 77 -1.10 -14.95 5.45
N ASP A 78 -1.53 -16.01 4.79
CA ASP A 78 -2.94 -16.42 4.61
C ASP A 78 -3.86 -15.35 4.01
N VAL A 79 -3.32 -14.49 3.16
CA VAL A 79 -4.06 -13.44 2.44
C VAL A 79 -4.64 -13.97 1.12
N PRO A 80 -5.77 -13.42 0.61
CA PRO A 80 -6.29 -13.76 -0.70
C PRO A 80 -5.31 -13.35 -1.81
N ILE A 81 -4.88 -14.30 -2.65
CA ILE A 81 -3.99 -14.05 -3.78
C ILE A 81 -4.69 -14.45 -5.08
N TYR A 82 -4.72 -13.52 -6.02
CA TYR A 82 -5.30 -13.71 -7.34
C TYR A 82 -4.22 -13.63 -8.41
N SER A 83 -4.12 -14.68 -9.24
CA SER A 83 -3.28 -14.68 -10.43
C SER A 83 -4.08 -14.13 -11.61
N VAL A 84 -3.53 -13.15 -12.32
CA VAL A 84 -4.15 -12.50 -13.47
C VAL A 84 -3.19 -12.46 -14.65
N SER A 85 -3.72 -12.30 -15.87
CA SER A 85 -2.88 -12.04 -17.05
C SER A 85 -2.29 -10.62 -17.02
N ASP A 86 -1.16 -10.43 -17.70
CA ASP A 86 -0.56 -9.08 -17.83
C ASP A 86 -1.52 -8.08 -18.49
N SER A 87 -2.39 -8.54 -19.40
CA SER A 87 -3.41 -7.69 -20.03
C SER A 87 -4.44 -7.17 -19.04
N ILE A 88 -4.92 -8.03 -18.12
CA ILE A 88 -5.83 -7.61 -17.04
C ILE A 88 -5.09 -6.69 -16.06
N PHE A 89 -3.88 -7.04 -15.67
CA PHE A 89 -3.10 -6.25 -14.73
C PHE A 89 -2.87 -4.81 -15.23
N ARG A 90 -2.54 -4.64 -16.52
CA ARG A 90 -2.37 -3.33 -17.14
C ARG A 90 -3.63 -2.44 -17.08
N THR A 91 -4.82 -3.02 -17.05
CA THR A 91 -6.05 -2.21 -16.91
C THR A 91 -6.21 -1.62 -15.51
N ILE A 92 -5.50 -2.16 -14.51
CA ILE A 92 -5.60 -1.73 -13.10
C ILE A 92 -4.44 -0.81 -12.75
N SER A 93 -3.26 -1.06 -13.32
CA SER A 93 -2.04 -0.32 -13.03
C SER A 93 -2.12 1.15 -13.47
N GLU A 94 -1.53 2.04 -12.68
CA GLU A 94 -1.30 3.45 -13.04
C GLU A 94 0.10 3.68 -13.63
N THR A 95 0.95 2.65 -13.65
CA THR A 95 2.33 2.77 -14.14
C THR A 95 2.43 2.38 -15.61
N ASP A 96 3.28 3.09 -16.38
CA ASP A 96 3.54 2.78 -17.80
C ASP A 96 4.21 1.41 -17.98
N ALA A 97 4.99 0.97 -16.98
CA ALA A 97 5.69 -0.30 -16.98
C ALA A 97 5.34 -1.11 -15.70
N PRO A 98 4.16 -1.75 -15.66
CA PRO A 98 3.70 -2.51 -14.52
C PRO A 98 4.67 -3.63 -14.12
N GLN A 99 4.96 -3.75 -12.82
CA GLN A 99 5.82 -4.81 -12.30
C GLN A 99 5.08 -6.11 -12.02
N GLY A 100 3.77 -6.16 -12.23
CA GLY A 100 2.96 -7.36 -12.11
C GLY A 100 2.69 -7.82 -10.67
N ILE A 101 2.84 -6.95 -9.69
CA ILE A 101 2.45 -7.18 -8.29
C ILE A 101 1.74 -5.94 -7.78
N LEU A 102 0.51 -6.11 -7.26
CA LEU A 102 -0.29 -5.08 -6.63
C LEU A 102 -0.90 -5.65 -5.35
N ILE A 103 -0.78 -4.91 -4.26
CA ILE A 103 -1.36 -5.25 -2.95
C ILE A 103 -2.39 -4.19 -2.59
N VAL A 104 -3.59 -4.63 -2.22
CA VAL A 104 -4.61 -3.77 -1.60
C VAL A 104 -4.54 -3.96 -0.10
N MET A 105 -4.45 -2.86 0.62
CA MET A 105 -4.26 -2.80 2.06
C MET A 105 -5.38 -2.02 2.73
N GLU A 106 -5.66 -2.36 3.99
CA GLU A 106 -6.57 -1.59 4.84
C GLU A 106 -5.84 -0.36 5.39
N ARG A 107 -6.49 0.79 5.29
CA ARG A 107 -5.97 2.04 5.85
C ARG A 107 -6.15 2.02 7.37
N LYS A 108 -5.07 2.15 8.12
CA LYS A 108 -5.15 2.43 9.55
C LYS A 108 -5.53 3.90 9.74
N ILE A 109 -6.76 4.14 10.18
CA ILE A 109 -7.18 5.45 10.63
C ILE A 109 -6.71 5.54 12.09
N ARG A 110 -5.82 6.46 12.38
CA ARG A 110 -5.55 6.83 13.77
C ARG A 110 -6.61 7.84 14.16
N ASP A 111 -7.33 7.58 15.22
CA ASP A 111 -8.23 8.57 15.80
C ASP A 111 -7.40 9.78 16.24
N ASP A 112 -7.95 11.00 16.02
CA ASP A 112 -7.28 12.26 16.37
C ASP A 112 -6.91 12.34 17.86
N ASP A 113 -7.57 11.56 18.71
CA ASP A 113 -7.28 11.47 20.14
C ASP A 113 -5.84 11.03 20.45
N THR A 114 -5.17 10.30 19.58
CA THR A 114 -3.77 9.89 19.80
C THR A 114 -2.76 11.06 19.71
N LEU A 115 -3.13 12.18 19.09
CA LEU A 115 -2.31 13.39 19.07
C LEU A 115 -2.29 14.09 20.45
N HIS A 116 -3.30 13.86 21.29
CA HIS A 116 -3.43 14.46 22.62
C HIS A 116 -2.83 13.60 23.74
N GLU A 117 -2.54 12.32 23.51
CA GLU A 117 -2.02 11.41 24.55
C GLU A 117 -0.53 11.55 24.84
N HIS A 118 0.20 12.43 24.13
CA HIS A 118 1.56 12.76 24.53
C HIS A 118 1.54 13.64 25.77
N THR A 119 1.25 13.03 26.92
CA THR A 119 1.47 13.64 28.23
C THR A 119 2.97 13.93 28.35
N TYR A 120 3.31 15.21 28.40
CA TYR A 120 4.68 15.64 28.64
C TYR A 120 5.15 15.09 29.99
N THR A 121 5.91 14.01 29.97
CA THR A 121 6.64 13.57 31.15
C THR A 121 7.85 14.47 31.30
N PHE A 122 8.04 15.05 32.47
CA PHE A 122 9.19 15.93 32.76
C PHE A 122 10.49 15.21 32.42
N GLY A 123 11.26 15.72 31.45
CA GLY A 123 12.50 15.09 30.97
C GLY A 123 12.37 14.31 29.66
N ALA A 124 11.18 14.12 29.10
CA ALA A 124 10.99 13.53 27.78
C ALA A 124 11.29 14.58 26.68
N VAL A 125 11.84 14.10 25.54
CA VAL A 125 12.01 14.95 24.35
C VAL A 125 10.62 15.35 23.86
N ALA A 126 10.38 16.66 23.72
CA ALA A 126 9.10 17.17 23.20
C ALA A 126 8.83 16.60 21.79
N PRO A 127 7.61 16.12 21.49
CA PRO A 127 7.28 15.67 20.15
C PRO A 127 7.36 16.83 19.16
N LEU A 128 7.96 16.55 17.99
CA LEU A 128 8.09 17.51 16.91
C LEU A 128 7.21 17.07 15.73
N TYR A 129 6.33 17.96 15.26
CA TYR A 129 5.43 17.71 14.13
C TYR A 129 5.75 18.63 12.96
N ILE A 130 5.52 18.14 11.76
CA ILE A 130 5.57 18.95 10.53
C ILE A 130 4.15 19.06 9.98
N ALA A 131 3.69 20.29 9.71
CA ALA A 131 2.46 20.54 8.98
C ALA A 131 2.79 20.93 7.54
N LEU A 132 2.17 20.22 6.58
CA LEU A 132 2.33 20.47 5.15
C LEU A 132 1.05 21.13 4.62
N ASP A 133 1.12 22.41 4.27
CA ASP A 133 -0.01 23.12 3.68
C ASP A 133 0.12 23.17 2.16
N ARG A 134 -0.88 22.60 1.45
CA ARG A 134 -1.07 22.68 -0.01
C ARG A 134 0.11 22.22 -0.87
N ILE A 135 0.90 21.25 -0.41
CA ILE A 135 1.92 20.65 -1.24
C ILE A 135 1.27 19.76 -2.29
N GLN A 136 1.37 20.16 -3.57
CA GLN A 136 0.69 19.48 -4.68
C GLN A 136 1.55 18.41 -5.34
N ASP A 137 2.87 18.51 -5.26
CA ASP A 137 3.79 17.56 -5.88
C ASP A 137 4.05 16.36 -4.97
N PRO A 138 3.66 15.12 -5.40
CA PRO A 138 3.87 13.90 -4.60
C PRO A 138 5.36 13.60 -4.34
N GLY A 139 6.27 14.01 -5.24
CA GLY A 139 7.70 13.84 -5.09
C GLY A 139 8.24 14.68 -3.94
N ASN A 140 7.78 15.92 -3.82
CA ASN A 140 8.14 16.81 -2.70
C ASN A 140 7.60 16.25 -1.38
N VAL A 141 6.33 15.85 -1.32
CA VAL A 141 5.75 15.20 -0.13
C VAL A 141 6.57 13.98 0.27
N SER A 142 6.88 13.10 -0.67
CA SER A 142 7.67 11.89 -0.41
C SER A 142 9.08 12.21 0.10
N THR A 143 9.71 13.29 -0.39
CA THR A 143 11.03 13.70 0.06
C THR A 143 10.99 14.24 1.48
N ILE A 144 10.00 15.07 1.80
CA ILE A 144 9.79 15.60 3.15
C ILE A 144 9.51 14.46 4.13
N LEU A 145 8.64 13.52 3.79
CA LEU A 145 8.32 12.38 4.65
C LEU A 145 9.56 11.51 4.96
N ARG A 146 10.40 11.23 3.96
CA ARG A 146 11.66 10.49 4.19
C ARG A 146 12.63 11.24 5.08
N THR A 147 12.71 12.56 4.91
CA THR A 147 13.58 13.40 5.77
C THR A 147 13.04 13.46 7.19
N ALA A 148 11.73 13.63 7.35
CA ALA A 148 11.05 13.65 8.64
C ALA A 148 11.28 12.34 9.41
N ASP A 149 11.14 11.20 8.76
CA ASP A 149 11.41 9.87 9.32
C ASP A 149 12.88 9.74 9.75
N ALA A 150 13.82 10.14 8.90
CA ALA A 150 15.27 10.07 9.18
C ALA A 150 15.72 10.90 10.36
N VAL A 151 15.05 12.02 10.66
CA VAL A 151 15.38 12.89 11.81
C VAL A 151 14.49 12.66 13.03
N GLY A 152 13.64 11.64 13.00
CA GLY A 152 12.79 11.23 14.13
C GLY A 152 11.64 12.18 14.43
N ILE A 153 11.03 12.79 13.41
CA ILE A 153 9.82 13.60 13.56
C ILE A 153 8.68 12.72 14.09
N SER A 154 7.93 13.22 15.06
CA SER A 154 6.87 12.48 15.75
C SER A 154 5.62 12.28 14.88
N GLY A 155 5.36 13.17 13.93
CA GLY A 155 4.25 13.06 13.01
C GLY A 155 4.22 14.14 11.94
N VAL A 156 3.47 13.88 10.86
CA VAL A 156 3.24 14.81 9.76
C VAL A 156 1.75 15.00 9.57
N ILE A 157 1.32 16.28 9.51
CA ILE A 157 -0.04 16.70 9.27
C ILE A 157 -0.14 17.14 7.80
N LEU A 158 -1.10 16.56 7.04
CA LEU A 158 -1.33 16.81 5.62
C LEU A 158 -2.63 17.57 5.39
#